data_6d50ab3b9188d87def0c9222f85715c9
#
_entry.id   6d50ab3b9188d87def0c9222f85715c9
#
_cell.length_a   1.000
_cell.length_b   1.000
_cell.length_c   1.000
_cell.angle_alpha   90.00
_cell.angle_beta   90.00
_cell.angle_gamma   90.00
#
_symmetry.space_group_name_H-M   'P 1'
#
loop_
_entity.id
_entity.type
_entity.pdbx_description
1 polymer ?
#
loop_
_entity_poly.entity_id
_entity_poly.type
_entity_poly.pdbx_seq_one_letter_code
_entity_poly.pdbx_strand_id
1 'polypeptide(L)'
;MLNMKKAIAAVGALAMSAGLLAGCGSGSGGSDEGVGTKDSPVELTFWTWQPTDAQWKSIYAAFQKKYPNIKINWWRTSEMADYQKKLQTSMAGGEGPDVFGVQAGSTVEQYGRFADDMKELADKYMPGWDSKVAEGAVAQTTNKDGKMVAMPTITSGSEYILYNKTLLDEQGIKVPTTYDELVAANKELKAKGLMPLALGAKDGWHLDDIFVWLSNQYGEGDVYKAAEGKAKFTDETFVKTMKAWKQMIGDGLF
;
A
#
# COMPACT_ATOMS: atom_id res chain seq x y z
N MET A 1 -17.23 -35.43 -42.98
CA MET A 1 -18.05 -36.65 -42.86
C MET A 1 -18.15 -36.96 -41.38
N LEU A 2 -19.29 -36.71 -40.94
CA LEU A 2 -20.28 -37.57 -40.27
C LEU A 2 -19.87 -37.90 -38.82
N ASN A 3 -20.62 -37.79 -37.89
CA ASN A 3 -22.02 -37.54 -37.44
C ASN A 3 -21.96 -37.74 -35.92
N MET A 4 -22.40 -36.89 -35.09
CA MET A 4 -23.76 -36.57 -34.68
C MET A 4 -24.53 -37.74 -34.02
N LYS A 5 -25.03 -37.45 -32.82
CA LYS A 5 -26.18 -38.06 -32.12
C LYS A 5 -25.83 -39.24 -31.20
N LYS A 6 -26.36 -39.35 -30.02
CA LYS A 6 -27.64 -38.96 -29.36
C LYS A 6 -27.42 -39.10 -27.86
N ALA A 7 -27.81 -38.28 -26.97
CA ALA A 7 -29.13 -37.91 -26.50
C ALA A 7 -29.76 -38.94 -25.54
N ILE A 8 -30.14 -38.45 -24.37
CA ILE A 8 -31.37 -38.67 -23.61
C ILE A 8 -31.45 -39.93 -22.75
N ALA A 9 -31.59 -39.73 -21.49
CA ALA A 9 -32.72 -40.10 -20.62
C ALA A 9 -32.35 -39.70 -19.19
N ALA A 10 -32.92 -38.74 -18.59
CA ALA A 10 -34.29 -38.46 -18.16
C ALA A 10 -34.69 -39.27 -16.92
N VAL A 11 -35.02 -38.46 -15.90
CA VAL A 11 -36.18 -38.58 -14.98
C VAL A 11 -35.98 -39.41 -13.70
N GLY A 12 -36.20 -38.70 -12.64
CA GLY A 12 -36.78 -39.18 -11.41
C GLY A 12 -35.96 -38.88 -10.17
N ALA A 13 -36.25 -38.02 -9.35
CA ALA A 13 -37.39 -37.91 -8.49
C ALA A 13 -37.30 -36.62 -7.68
N LEU A 14 -38.41 -35.96 -7.61
CA LEU A 14 -38.79 -34.97 -6.59
C LEU A 14 -38.58 -35.54 -5.20
N ALA A 15 -38.00 -34.72 -4.32
CA ALA A 15 -38.55 -34.48 -2.98
C ALA A 15 -37.82 -33.32 -2.33
N MET A 16 -38.48 -32.21 -2.25
CA MET A 16 -38.64 -31.31 -1.11
C MET A 16 -37.46 -31.19 -0.14
N SER A 17 -36.80 -30.06 -0.22
CA SER A 17 -36.59 -29.21 0.96
C SER A 17 -36.65 -27.76 0.54
N ALA A 18 -37.84 -27.20 0.63
CA ALA A 18 -38.10 -25.78 0.70
C ALA A 18 -37.51 -25.31 2.04
N GLY A 19 -36.58 -24.41 1.99
CA GLY A 19 -36.08 -23.76 3.18
C GLY A 19 -34.89 -22.85 2.90
N LEU A 20 -35.21 -21.56 2.82
CA LEU A 20 -34.28 -20.45 2.97
C LEU A 20 -33.48 -19.98 1.71
N LEU A 21 -34.23 -19.62 0.68
CA LEU A 21 -33.88 -18.49 -0.17
C LEU A 21 -34.57 -17.26 0.43
N ALA A 22 -33.94 -16.62 1.37
CA ALA A 22 -34.34 -15.31 1.83
C ALA A 22 -33.06 -14.45 1.93
N GLY A 23 -32.97 -13.46 1.07
CA GLY A 23 -32.14 -12.32 1.36
C GLY A 23 -31.15 -11.85 0.31
N CYS A 24 -31.52 -11.78 -0.98
CA CYS A 24 -30.99 -10.72 -1.82
C CYS A 24 -32.12 -9.76 -2.12
N GLY A 25 -32.45 -8.93 -1.17
CA GLY A 25 -33.33 -7.79 -1.30
C GLY A 25 -32.52 -6.53 -1.33
N SER A 26 -32.40 -5.92 -2.49
CA SER A 26 -32.13 -4.49 -2.62
C SER A 26 -33.20 -3.73 -1.84
N GLY A 27 -32.88 -3.32 -0.63
CA GLY A 27 -33.73 -2.56 0.27
C GLY A 27 -32.97 -1.40 0.86
N SER A 28 -33.29 -0.25 0.37
CA SER A 28 -32.97 1.05 0.95
C SER A 28 -33.17 1.09 2.47
N GLY A 29 -32.15 1.60 3.20
CA GLY A 29 -32.35 2.22 4.51
C GLY A 29 -32.69 1.26 5.66
N GLY A 30 -31.89 0.22 5.87
CA GLY A 30 -31.87 -0.52 7.12
C GLY A 30 -30.81 0.09 8.04
N SER A 31 -31.16 0.47 9.24
CA SER A 31 -30.23 0.78 10.31
C SER A 31 -29.24 -0.36 10.48
N ASP A 32 -27.93 -0.05 10.46
CA ASP A 32 -26.81 -1.00 10.75
C ASP A 32 -26.86 -1.54 12.20
N GLU A 33 -27.98 -1.43 12.85
CA GLU A 33 -28.21 -1.91 14.20
C GLU A 33 -28.33 -3.42 14.21
N GLY A 34 -27.24 -4.09 14.56
CA GLY A 34 -27.28 -5.53 14.82
C GLY A 34 -26.09 -6.34 14.33
N VAL A 35 -25.31 -5.85 13.36
CA VAL A 35 -24.12 -6.57 12.86
C VAL A 35 -22.93 -6.34 13.80
N GLY A 36 -22.22 -7.40 14.14
CA GLY A 36 -21.10 -7.34 15.09
C GLY A 36 -21.53 -7.21 16.55
N THR A 37 -22.78 -7.52 16.86
CA THR A 37 -23.30 -7.61 18.24
C THR A 37 -23.10 -9.01 18.80
N LYS A 38 -23.41 -9.19 20.11
CA LYS A 38 -23.33 -10.51 20.76
C LYS A 38 -24.23 -11.56 20.08
N ASP A 39 -25.38 -11.13 19.58
CA ASP A 39 -26.35 -12.01 18.95
C ASP A 39 -26.12 -12.18 17.43
N SER A 40 -25.26 -11.34 16.86
CA SER A 40 -24.86 -11.38 15.46
C SER A 40 -23.37 -11.09 15.31
N PRO A 41 -22.50 -12.01 15.78
CA PRO A 41 -21.06 -11.85 15.64
C PRO A 41 -20.64 -11.90 14.18
N VAL A 42 -19.56 -11.19 13.85
CA VAL A 42 -19.03 -11.08 12.49
C VAL A 42 -17.57 -11.51 12.45
N GLU A 43 -17.22 -12.21 11.40
CA GLU A 43 -15.85 -12.55 11.06
C GLU A 43 -15.49 -11.89 9.73
N LEU A 44 -14.44 -11.05 9.73
CA LEU A 44 -13.95 -10.32 8.56
C LEU A 44 -12.55 -10.79 8.19
N THR A 45 -12.25 -10.81 6.91
CA THR A 45 -10.92 -11.06 6.38
C THR A 45 -10.22 -9.73 6.11
N PHE A 46 -8.97 -9.59 6.56
CA PHE A 46 -8.14 -8.42 6.30
C PHE A 46 -6.78 -8.82 5.75
N TRP A 47 -6.48 -8.39 4.53
CA TRP A 47 -5.21 -8.67 3.86
C TRP A 47 -4.38 -7.41 3.68
N THR A 48 -3.10 -7.51 4.01
CA THR A 48 -2.19 -6.35 3.94
C THR A 48 -0.72 -6.78 4.00
N TRP A 49 0.19 -5.85 3.76
CA TRP A 49 1.63 -5.99 4.04
C TRP A 49 2.07 -5.17 5.26
N GLN A 50 1.23 -4.24 5.71
CA GLN A 50 1.41 -3.42 6.91
C GLN A 50 0.14 -3.44 7.76
N PRO A 51 0.22 -3.27 9.05
CA PRO A 51 1.42 -3.13 9.91
C PRO A 51 2.21 -4.46 10.08
N THR A 52 3.32 -4.43 10.80
CA THR A 52 4.04 -5.66 11.18
C THR A 52 3.23 -6.50 12.15
N ASP A 53 3.59 -7.80 12.30
CA ASP A 53 2.89 -8.71 13.21
C ASP A 53 2.86 -8.21 14.67
N ALA A 54 3.96 -7.60 15.12
CA ALA A 54 4.06 -7.03 16.46
C ALA A 54 3.13 -5.81 16.65
N GLN A 55 3.06 -4.95 15.66
CA GLN A 55 2.14 -3.80 15.66
C GLN A 55 0.69 -4.25 15.57
N TRP A 56 0.39 -5.21 14.69
CA TRP A 56 -0.96 -5.76 14.55
C TRP A 56 -1.49 -6.33 15.85
N LYS A 57 -0.68 -7.08 16.59
CA LYS A 57 -1.08 -7.63 17.89
C LYS A 57 -1.62 -6.57 18.84
N SER A 58 -0.96 -5.43 18.92
CA SER A 58 -1.39 -4.31 19.78
C SER A 58 -2.64 -3.62 19.23
N ILE A 59 -2.72 -3.39 17.92
CA ILE A 59 -3.86 -2.77 17.24
C ILE A 59 -5.10 -3.65 17.41
N TYR A 60 -4.97 -4.95 17.15
CA TYR A 60 -6.07 -5.90 17.26
C TYR A 60 -6.55 -6.07 18.69
N ALA A 61 -5.65 -6.10 19.68
CA ALA A 61 -6.04 -6.13 21.08
C ALA A 61 -6.86 -4.91 21.50
N ALA A 62 -6.50 -3.72 21.00
CA ALA A 62 -7.29 -2.51 21.25
C ALA A 62 -8.65 -2.56 20.52
N PHE A 63 -8.67 -3.04 19.28
CA PHE A 63 -9.91 -3.23 18.51
C PHE A 63 -10.87 -4.21 19.22
N GLN A 64 -10.38 -5.37 19.65
CA GLN A 64 -11.18 -6.38 20.33
C GLN A 64 -11.80 -5.90 21.67
N LYS A 65 -11.15 -4.97 22.38
CA LYS A 65 -11.74 -4.34 23.57
C LYS A 65 -12.98 -3.51 23.24
N LYS A 66 -12.97 -2.86 22.07
CA LYS A 66 -14.08 -2.00 21.62
C LYS A 66 -15.16 -2.80 20.88
N TYR A 67 -14.76 -3.79 20.13
CA TYR A 67 -15.62 -4.60 19.26
C TYR A 67 -15.41 -6.10 19.51
N PRO A 68 -15.84 -6.64 20.68
CA PRO A 68 -15.53 -8.02 21.09
C PRO A 68 -16.18 -9.08 20.20
N ASN A 69 -17.23 -8.73 19.49
CA ASN A 69 -17.98 -9.66 18.64
C ASN A 69 -17.60 -9.57 17.16
N ILE A 70 -16.58 -8.78 16.81
CA ILE A 70 -16.03 -8.72 15.47
C ILE A 70 -14.66 -9.37 15.49
N LYS A 71 -14.53 -10.51 14.81
CA LYS A 71 -13.26 -11.21 14.64
C LYS A 71 -12.64 -10.80 13.32
N ILE A 72 -11.33 -10.55 13.29
CA ILE A 72 -10.58 -10.26 12.08
C ILE A 72 -9.61 -11.40 11.80
N ASN A 73 -9.81 -12.07 10.69
CA ASN A 73 -8.86 -13.02 10.11
C ASN A 73 -7.86 -12.25 9.28
N TRP A 74 -6.73 -11.98 9.90
CA TRP A 74 -5.68 -11.18 9.28
C TRP A 74 -4.67 -12.06 8.56
N TRP A 75 -4.39 -11.70 7.32
CA TRP A 75 -3.31 -12.28 6.53
C TRP A 75 -2.34 -11.19 6.08
N ARG A 76 -1.06 -11.47 6.26
CA ARG A 76 0.03 -10.56 5.93
C ARG A 76 1.18 -11.29 5.24
N THR A 77 1.86 -10.60 4.33
CA THR A 77 3.20 -10.95 3.83
C THR A 77 4.08 -9.70 3.85
N SER A 78 5.38 -9.87 4.07
CA SER A 78 6.36 -8.79 3.91
C SER A 78 6.69 -8.52 2.44
N GLU A 79 6.45 -9.50 1.57
CA GLU A 79 6.76 -9.43 0.15
C GLU A 79 5.59 -8.76 -0.60
N MET A 80 5.80 -7.50 -1.01
CA MET A 80 4.78 -6.71 -1.71
C MET A 80 4.33 -7.37 -3.02
N ALA A 81 5.26 -7.96 -3.79
CA ALA A 81 4.93 -8.63 -5.04
C ALA A 81 3.98 -9.83 -4.83
N ASP A 82 4.20 -10.61 -3.77
CA ASP A 82 3.33 -11.73 -3.41
C ASP A 82 1.96 -11.25 -2.95
N TYR A 83 1.94 -10.15 -2.16
CA TYR A 83 0.70 -9.52 -1.76
C TYR A 83 -0.14 -9.10 -2.97
N GLN A 84 0.45 -8.32 -3.87
CA GLN A 84 -0.22 -7.80 -5.05
C GLN A 84 -0.72 -8.92 -5.95
N LYS A 85 0.10 -9.95 -6.19
CA LYS A 85 -0.29 -11.11 -7.01
C LYS A 85 -1.47 -11.85 -6.40
N LYS A 86 -1.45 -12.11 -5.10
CA LYS A 86 -2.55 -12.78 -4.40
C LYS A 86 -3.82 -11.94 -4.45
N LEU A 87 -3.72 -10.64 -4.11
CA LEU A 87 -4.87 -9.74 -4.13
C LEU A 87 -5.50 -9.67 -5.52
N GLN A 88 -4.69 -9.47 -6.56
CA GLN A 88 -5.16 -9.41 -7.95
C GLN A 88 -5.89 -10.68 -8.36
N THR A 89 -5.33 -11.84 -8.06
CA THR A 89 -5.93 -13.13 -8.43
C THR A 89 -7.26 -13.35 -7.71
N SER A 90 -7.31 -13.10 -6.41
CA SER A 90 -8.53 -13.30 -5.62
C SER A 90 -9.63 -12.30 -5.98
N MET A 91 -9.28 -11.03 -6.21
CA MET A 91 -10.25 -10.02 -6.65
C MET A 91 -10.84 -10.35 -8.03
N ALA A 92 -10.01 -10.84 -8.96
CA ALA A 92 -10.48 -11.26 -10.28
C ALA A 92 -11.40 -12.49 -10.20
N GLY A 93 -11.19 -13.38 -9.23
CA GLY A 93 -12.01 -14.56 -8.97
C GLY A 93 -13.27 -14.30 -8.16
N GLY A 94 -13.48 -13.07 -7.64
CA GLY A 94 -14.58 -12.76 -6.74
C GLY A 94 -14.40 -13.29 -5.31
N GLU A 95 -13.19 -13.69 -4.95
CA GLU A 95 -12.80 -14.27 -3.65
C GLU A 95 -11.86 -13.33 -2.88
N GLY A 96 -12.00 -12.03 -3.10
CA GLY A 96 -11.21 -11.02 -2.39
C GLY A 96 -11.55 -10.95 -0.90
N PRO A 97 -10.67 -10.36 -0.07
CA PRO A 97 -10.96 -10.13 1.34
C PRO A 97 -11.97 -9.00 1.53
N ASP A 98 -12.61 -8.97 2.71
CA ASP A 98 -13.52 -7.89 3.10
C ASP A 98 -12.81 -6.55 3.27
N VAL A 99 -11.56 -6.59 3.76
CA VAL A 99 -10.70 -5.40 3.92
C VAL A 99 -9.32 -5.70 3.36
N PHE A 100 -8.77 -4.76 2.60
CA PHE A 100 -7.46 -4.93 1.98
C PHE A 100 -6.63 -3.65 1.99
N GLY A 101 -5.33 -3.82 2.06
CA GLY A 101 -4.37 -2.73 1.96
C GLY A 101 -4.17 -2.30 0.51
N VAL A 102 -4.11 -1.00 0.27
CA VAL A 102 -3.80 -0.39 -1.03
C VAL A 102 -2.62 0.55 -0.86
N GLN A 103 -1.63 0.43 -1.73
CA GLN A 103 -0.55 1.40 -1.82
C GLN A 103 -1.01 2.60 -2.63
N ALA A 104 -0.61 3.80 -2.22
CA ALA A 104 -0.86 5.02 -2.99
C ALA A 104 -0.31 4.91 -4.43
N GLY A 105 -0.94 5.60 -5.36
CA GLY A 105 -0.54 5.60 -6.76
C GLY A 105 -1.40 4.68 -7.65
N SER A 106 -0.79 3.97 -8.59
CA SER A 106 -1.50 3.18 -9.60
C SER A 106 -2.45 2.12 -9.05
N THR A 107 -2.18 1.60 -7.87
CA THR A 107 -3.03 0.58 -7.23
C THR A 107 -4.37 1.16 -6.73
N VAL A 108 -4.42 2.46 -6.43
CA VAL A 108 -5.66 3.16 -6.09
C VAL A 108 -6.62 3.14 -7.29
N GLU A 109 -6.11 3.39 -8.50
CA GLU A 109 -6.88 3.26 -9.73
C GLU A 109 -7.31 1.82 -10.00
N GLN A 110 -6.38 0.88 -9.85
CA GLN A 110 -6.61 -0.54 -10.13
C GLN A 110 -7.71 -1.14 -9.26
N TYR A 111 -7.70 -0.83 -7.96
CA TYR A 111 -8.59 -1.46 -6.99
C TYR A 111 -9.82 -0.61 -6.64
N GLY A 112 -9.94 0.61 -7.13
CA GLY A 112 -11.07 1.51 -6.85
C GLY A 112 -12.44 0.91 -7.17
N ARG A 113 -12.53 0.05 -8.18
CA ARG A 113 -13.79 -0.64 -8.56
C ARG A 113 -14.26 -1.70 -7.56
N PHE A 114 -13.38 -2.18 -6.68
CA PHE A 114 -13.67 -3.20 -5.68
C PHE A 114 -13.89 -2.63 -4.29
N ALA A 115 -13.58 -1.36 -4.08
CA ALA A 115 -13.70 -0.70 -2.79
C ALA A 115 -14.98 0.14 -2.71
N ASP A 116 -15.52 0.29 -1.53
CA ASP A 116 -16.50 1.33 -1.23
C ASP A 116 -15.85 2.71 -1.19
N ASP A 117 -16.63 3.79 -1.19
CA ASP A 117 -16.10 5.12 -0.97
C ASP A 117 -15.78 5.31 0.51
N MET A 118 -14.47 5.29 0.82
CA MET A 118 -13.99 5.44 2.19
C MET A 118 -14.28 6.81 2.78
N LYS A 119 -14.47 7.83 1.95
CA LYS A 119 -14.86 9.15 2.43
C LYS A 119 -16.29 9.14 2.98
N GLU A 120 -17.23 8.56 2.24
CA GLU A 120 -18.62 8.44 2.69
C GLU A 120 -18.70 7.64 3.99
N LEU A 121 -17.97 6.52 4.07
CA LEU A 121 -17.92 5.70 5.28
C LEU A 121 -17.29 6.45 6.45
N ALA A 122 -16.20 7.17 6.22
CA ALA A 122 -15.53 7.94 7.26
C ALA A 122 -16.38 9.11 7.75
N ASP A 123 -17.04 9.84 6.86
CA ASP A 123 -17.95 10.93 7.22
C ASP A 123 -19.12 10.41 8.09
N LYS A 124 -19.64 9.23 7.78
CA LYS A 124 -20.73 8.60 8.52
C LYS A 124 -20.31 8.06 9.89
N TYR A 125 -19.17 7.35 9.96
CA TYR A 125 -18.80 6.57 11.14
C TYR A 125 -17.65 7.13 11.97
N MET A 126 -16.90 8.11 11.44
CA MET A 126 -15.70 8.68 12.05
C MET A 126 -15.69 10.22 11.98
N PRO A 127 -16.69 10.91 12.55
CA PRO A 127 -16.77 12.37 12.47
C PRO A 127 -15.44 13.06 12.88
N GLY A 128 -14.96 14.01 12.09
CA GLY A 128 -13.70 14.71 12.32
C GLY A 128 -12.45 13.90 11.97
N TRP A 129 -12.56 12.85 11.18
CA TRP A 129 -11.42 12.05 10.70
C TRP A 129 -10.45 12.90 9.86
N ASP A 130 -10.98 13.81 9.06
CA ASP A 130 -10.27 14.70 8.16
C ASP A 130 -9.23 15.57 8.88
N SER A 131 -9.53 16.02 10.10
CA SER A 131 -8.58 16.77 10.94
C SER A 131 -7.40 15.93 11.46
N LYS A 132 -7.44 14.61 11.31
CA LYS A 132 -6.44 13.65 11.79
C LYS A 132 -5.56 13.08 10.67
N VAL A 133 -5.87 13.40 9.43
CA VAL A 133 -5.20 12.88 8.25
C VAL A 133 -4.67 14.04 7.42
N ALA A 134 -3.44 13.92 6.93
CA ALA A 134 -2.85 14.95 6.06
C ALA A 134 -3.62 15.04 4.74
N GLU A 135 -3.92 16.24 4.28
CA GLU A 135 -4.64 16.50 3.02
C GLU A 135 -3.97 15.80 1.82
N GLY A 136 -2.64 15.87 1.73
CA GLY A 136 -1.86 15.20 0.69
C GLY A 136 -2.00 13.67 0.72
N ALA A 137 -2.23 13.07 1.89
CA ALA A 137 -2.46 11.62 1.99
C ALA A 137 -3.85 11.23 1.48
N VAL A 138 -4.86 12.06 1.72
CA VAL A 138 -6.20 11.88 1.15
C VAL A 138 -6.16 11.94 -0.38
N ALA A 139 -5.46 12.94 -0.93
CA ALA A 139 -5.30 13.08 -2.38
C ALA A 139 -4.65 11.83 -3.01
N GLN A 140 -3.64 11.25 -2.36
CA GLN A 140 -2.95 10.05 -2.84
C GLN A 140 -3.79 8.75 -2.78
N THR A 141 -4.84 8.72 -1.97
CA THR A 141 -5.77 7.59 -1.86
C THR A 141 -7.09 7.81 -2.59
N THR A 142 -7.23 8.94 -3.26
CA THR A 142 -8.39 9.27 -4.09
C THR A 142 -8.05 9.01 -5.56
N ASN A 143 -8.90 8.26 -6.24
CA ASN A 143 -8.74 7.96 -7.66
C ASN A 143 -9.17 9.16 -8.55
N LYS A 144 -8.90 9.06 -9.84
CA LYS A 144 -9.26 10.09 -10.84
C LYS A 144 -10.77 10.39 -10.93
N ASP A 145 -11.62 9.46 -10.49
CA ASP A 145 -13.07 9.62 -10.47
C ASP A 145 -13.56 10.34 -9.19
N GLY A 146 -12.64 10.75 -8.31
CA GLY A 146 -12.92 11.46 -7.07
C GLY A 146 -13.30 10.56 -5.89
N LYS A 147 -13.22 9.24 -6.04
CA LYS A 147 -13.53 8.27 -5.00
C LYS A 147 -12.33 8.03 -4.10
N MET A 148 -12.48 8.19 -2.81
CA MET A 148 -11.46 7.79 -1.84
C MET A 148 -11.47 6.26 -1.67
N VAL A 149 -10.51 5.60 -2.30
CA VAL A 149 -10.43 4.13 -2.37
C VAL A 149 -9.94 3.50 -1.06
N ALA A 150 -9.12 4.22 -0.32
CA ALA A 150 -8.58 3.74 0.93
C ALA A 150 -8.48 4.86 1.97
N MET A 151 -8.64 4.51 3.24
CA MET A 151 -8.31 5.38 4.35
C MET A 151 -6.79 5.43 4.52
N PRO A 152 -6.14 6.60 4.49
CA PRO A 152 -4.71 6.72 4.78
C PRO A 152 -4.42 6.29 6.23
N THR A 153 -3.63 5.24 6.39
CA THR A 153 -3.29 4.68 7.71
C THR A 153 -1.85 4.92 8.11
N ILE A 154 -0.96 4.99 7.13
CA ILE A 154 0.46 5.23 7.32
C ILE A 154 0.90 6.23 6.28
N THR A 155 1.46 7.33 6.71
CA THR A 155 2.14 8.30 5.86
C THR A 155 3.61 8.24 6.22
N SER A 156 4.45 7.79 5.29
CA SER A 156 5.89 7.90 5.44
C SER A 156 6.34 9.26 4.91
N GLY A 157 7.32 9.83 5.60
CA GLY A 157 7.91 11.08 5.18
C GLY A 157 8.91 10.89 4.04
N SER A 158 9.71 11.92 3.84
CA SER A 158 10.79 11.93 2.85
C SER A 158 11.86 10.89 3.16
N GLU A 159 12.66 10.57 2.16
CA GLU A 159 13.89 9.79 2.34
C GLU A 159 14.87 10.51 3.27
N TYR A 160 15.53 9.73 4.11
CA TYR A 160 16.53 10.20 5.05
C TYR A 160 17.84 9.42 4.91
N ILE A 161 18.95 10.11 5.08
CA ILE A 161 20.22 9.45 5.35
C ILE A 161 20.34 9.34 6.87
N LEU A 162 20.16 8.14 7.40
CA LEU A 162 20.39 7.84 8.79
C LEU A 162 21.89 7.54 8.99
N TYR A 163 22.48 8.08 10.05
CA TYR A 163 23.88 7.83 10.36
C TYR A 163 24.07 7.35 11.80
N ASN A 164 25.06 6.49 11.99
CA ASN A 164 25.48 6.08 13.31
C ASN A 164 26.49 7.12 13.85
N LYS A 165 25.97 8.03 14.69
CA LYS A 165 26.80 9.12 15.25
C LYS A 165 27.98 8.58 16.06
N THR A 166 27.77 7.56 16.89
CA THR A 166 28.84 6.96 17.69
C THR A 166 29.95 6.43 16.80
N LEU A 167 29.61 5.70 15.74
CA LEU A 167 30.60 5.17 14.80
C LEU A 167 31.40 6.29 14.13
N LEU A 168 30.74 7.35 13.67
CA LEU A 168 31.41 8.47 13.02
C LEU A 168 32.35 9.17 14.00
N ASP A 169 31.92 9.43 15.24
CA ASP A 169 32.74 10.04 16.28
C ASP A 169 33.99 9.17 16.61
N GLU A 170 33.80 7.85 16.77
CA GLU A 170 34.92 6.91 16.99
C GLU A 170 35.94 6.88 15.85
N GLN A 171 35.47 7.11 14.62
CA GLN A 171 36.34 7.16 13.44
C GLN A 171 36.93 8.55 13.18
N GLY A 172 36.53 9.56 13.94
CA GLY A 172 36.96 10.95 13.74
C GLY A 172 36.37 11.61 12.50
N ILE A 173 35.25 11.07 12.00
CA ILE A 173 34.57 11.55 10.78
C ILE A 173 33.43 12.47 11.19
N LYS A 174 33.42 13.69 10.67
CA LYS A 174 32.29 14.61 10.84
C LYS A 174 31.10 14.17 10.01
N VAL A 175 29.89 14.45 10.52
CA VAL A 175 28.65 14.22 9.76
C VAL A 175 28.69 15.07 8.49
N PRO A 176 28.59 14.46 7.29
CA PRO A 176 28.62 15.18 6.02
C PRO A 176 27.42 16.13 5.90
N THR A 177 27.66 17.32 5.40
CA THR A 177 26.64 18.35 5.12
C THR A 177 26.55 18.69 3.63
N THR A 178 27.53 18.23 2.86
CA THR A 178 27.59 18.40 1.39
C THR A 178 27.81 17.05 0.71
N TYR A 179 27.53 17.00 -0.60
CA TYR A 179 27.79 15.81 -1.40
C TYR A 179 29.28 15.41 -1.40
N ASP A 180 30.19 16.38 -1.55
CA ASP A 180 31.63 16.11 -1.56
C ASP A 180 32.11 15.56 -0.21
N GLU A 181 31.61 16.10 0.89
CA GLU A 181 31.87 15.57 2.23
C GLU A 181 31.33 14.15 2.41
N LEU A 182 30.15 13.85 1.85
CA LEU A 182 29.61 12.50 1.86
C LEU A 182 30.48 11.52 1.09
N VAL A 183 30.96 11.90 -0.09
CA VAL A 183 31.89 11.09 -0.90
C VAL A 183 33.20 10.87 -0.17
N ALA A 184 33.73 11.91 0.47
CA ALA A 184 34.97 11.83 1.25
C ALA A 184 34.85 10.89 2.46
N ALA A 185 33.77 11.07 3.25
CA ALA A 185 33.47 10.20 4.40
C ALA A 185 33.29 8.73 3.97
N ASN A 186 32.60 8.53 2.84
CA ASN A 186 32.42 7.19 2.28
C ASN A 186 33.73 6.49 1.93
N LYS A 187 34.65 7.20 1.29
CA LYS A 187 35.98 6.69 0.95
C LYS A 187 36.80 6.35 2.21
N GLU A 188 36.74 7.22 3.22
CA GLU A 188 37.46 7.01 4.47
C GLU A 188 36.92 5.79 5.24
N LEU A 189 35.60 5.63 5.34
CA LEU A 189 34.97 4.47 5.99
C LEU A 189 35.35 3.17 5.26
N LYS A 190 35.29 3.16 3.92
CA LYS A 190 35.73 2.01 3.11
C LYS A 190 37.19 1.65 3.36
N ALA A 191 38.08 2.62 3.43
CA ALA A 191 39.50 2.39 3.70
C ALA A 191 39.74 1.74 5.08
N LYS A 192 38.83 1.96 6.02
CA LYS A 192 38.83 1.33 7.35
C LYS A 192 38.09 -0.02 7.39
N GLY A 193 37.62 -0.55 6.25
CA GLY A 193 36.88 -1.81 6.15
C GLY A 193 35.46 -1.74 6.66
N LEU A 194 34.90 -0.55 6.80
CA LEU A 194 33.53 -0.33 7.24
C LEU A 194 32.60 -0.16 6.03
N MET A 195 31.34 -0.56 6.18
CA MET A 195 30.29 -0.28 5.19
C MET A 195 29.85 1.17 5.33
N PRO A 196 30.07 2.02 4.33
CA PRO A 196 29.86 3.45 4.51
C PRO A 196 28.41 3.87 4.31
N LEU A 197 27.76 3.36 3.27
CA LEU A 197 26.37 3.66 2.96
C LEU A 197 25.68 2.38 2.50
N ALA A 198 24.54 2.08 3.08
CA ALA A 198 23.73 0.95 2.71
C ALA A 198 22.43 1.43 2.05
N LEU A 199 22.07 0.81 0.96
CA LEU A 199 20.83 1.04 0.23
C LEU A 199 20.15 -0.28 -0.03
N GLY A 200 18.88 -0.40 0.34
CA GLY A 200 18.04 -1.53 -0.05
C GLY A 200 17.65 -1.39 -1.53
N ALA A 201 18.20 -2.24 -2.39
CA ALA A 201 17.93 -2.21 -3.83
C ALA A 201 17.55 -3.58 -4.40
N LYS A 202 17.31 -4.57 -3.53
CA LYS A 202 16.84 -5.90 -3.96
C LYS A 202 15.46 -5.81 -4.58
N ASP A 203 14.58 -5.03 -3.96
CA ASP A 203 13.23 -4.80 -4.45
C ASP A 203 13.19 -3.43 -5.14
N GLY A 204 12.69 -3.39 -6.37
CA GLY A 204 12.77 -2.20 -7.23
C GLY A 204 12.09 -0.95 -6.67
N TRP A 205 11.09 -1.10 -5.80
CA TRP A 205 10.34 0.03 -5.24
C TRP A 205 11.21 1.07 -4.53
N HIS A 206 12.28 0.64 -3.85
CA HIS A 206 13.17 1.58 -3.15
C HIS A 206 13.99 2.43 -4.13
N LEU A 207 14.27 1.91 -5.31
CA LEU A 207 14.92 2.68 -6.38
C LEU A 207 14.00 3.77 -6.92
N ASP A 208 12.70 3.49 -6.97
CA ASP A 208 11.68 4.50 -7.36
C ASP A 208 11.62 5.62 -6.32
N ASP A 209 11.65 5.32 -5.02
CA ASP A 209 11.69 6.32 -3.95
C ASP A 209 12.92 7.22 -4.07
N ILE A 210 14.10 6.63 -4.31
CA ILE A 210 15.33 7.40 -4.54
C ILE A 210 15.23 8.29 -5.77
N PHE A 211 14.65 7.79 -6.85
CA PHE A 211 14.42 8.60 -8.05
C PHE A 211 13.52 9.80 -7.75
N VAL A 212 12.42 9.60 -7.04
CA VAL A 212 11.49 10.68 -6.64
C VAL A 212 12.22 11.70 -5.76
N TRP A 213 12.91 11.24 -4.71
CA TRP A 213 13.67 12.10 -3.81
C TRP A 213 14.74 12.91 -4.56
N LEU A 214 15.55 12.25 -5.38
CA LEU A 214 16.63 12.90 -6.12
C LEU A 214 16.10 13.87 -7.17
N SER A 215 14.97 13.57 -7.82
CA SER A 215 14.35 14.45 -8.81
C SER A 215 13.88 15.77 -8.20
N ASN A 216 13.43 15.78 -6.96
CA ASN A 216 13.04 16.99 -6.25
C ASN A 216 14.20 17.97 -6.01
N GLN A 217 15.46 17.51 -6.08
CA GLN A 217 16.61 18.40 -6.03
C GLN A 217 16.77 19.25 -7.31
N TYR A 218 16.15 18.85 -8.41
CA TYR A 218 16.25 19.48 -9.72
C TYR A 218 14.96 20.11 -10.22
N GLY A 219 13.81 19.66 -9.69
CA GLY A 219 12.48 20.19 -10.03
C GLY A 219 11.44 19.69 -9.04
N GLU A 220 11.13 20.53 -8.05
CA GLU A 220 10.17 20.19 -7.01
C GLU A 220 8.80 19.84 -7.61
N GLY A 221 8.31 18.65 -7.28
CA GLY A 221 6.99 18.16 -7.71
C GLY A 221 6.89 17.75 -9.19
N ASP A 222 7.98 17.79 -9.96
CA ASP A 222 7.91 17.46 -11.39
C ASP A 222 7.53 16.01 -11.65
N VAL A 223 7.85 15.08 -10.74
CA VAL A 223 7.39 13.68 -10.84
C VAL A 223 5.86 13.60 -10.83
N TYR A 224 5.20 14.37 -9.98
CA TYR A 224 3.73 14.40 -9.93
C TYR A 224 3.13 15.03 -11.19
N LYS A 225 3.76 16.11 -11.71
CA LYS A 225 3.37 16.71 -12.99
C LYS A 225 3.52 15.70 -14.15
N ALA A 226 4.59 14.90 -14.13
CA ALA A 226 4.78 13.85 -15.12
C ALA A 226 3.75 12.72 -15.01
N ALA A 227 3.40 12.30 -13.79
CA ALA A 227 2.34 11.33 -13.54
C ALA A 227 0.96 11.82 -14.03
N GLU A 228 0.72 13.13 -13.98
CA GLU A 228 -0.50 13.77 -14.50
C GLU A 228 -0.43 14.06 -16.02
N GLY A 229 0.66 13.71 -16.69
CA GLY A 229 0.86 14.01 -18.12
C GLY A 229 1.19 15.47 -18.44
N LYS A 230 1.49 16.28 -17.43
CA LYS A 230 1.84 17.71 -17.55
C LYS A 230 3.35 17.96 -17.76
N ALA A 231 4.18 16.94 -17.60
CA ALA A 231 5.61 16.92 -17.86
C ALA A 231 6.00 15.59 -18.49
N LYS A 232 7.22 15.50 -19.02
CA LYS A 232 7.74 14.26 -19.62
C LYS A 232 8.97 13.79 -18.85
N PHE A 233 9.11 12.50 -18.68
CA PHE A 233 10.32 11.91 -18.07
C PHE A 233 11.60 12.13 -18.90
N THR A 234 11.52 12.77 -20.06
CA THR A 234 12.64 13.24 -20.87
C THR A 234 13.02 14.69 -20.61
N ASP A 235 12.28 15.41 -19.77
CA ASP A 235 12.56 16.80 -19.44
C ASP A 235 13.85 16.94 -18.61
N GLU A 236 14.38 18.16 -18.57
CA GLU A 236 15.70 18.45 -18.01
C GLU A 236 15.86 17.99 -16.55
N THR A 237 14.82 18.13 -15.73
CA THR A 237 14.76 17.65 -14.35
C THR A 237 15.17 16.18 -14.26
N PHE A 238 14.54 15.32 -15.04
CA PHE A 238 14.77 13.88 -14.99
C PHE A 238 16.10 13.47 -15.61
N VAL A 239 16.55 14.18 -16.66
CA VAL A 239 17.87 13.97 -17.23
C VAL A 239 18.97 14.31 -16.22
N LYS A 240 18.82 15.43 -15.48
CA LYS A 240 19.75 15.80 -14.40
C LYS A 240 19.73 14.77 -13.27
N THR A 241 18.54 14.33 -12.88
CA THR A 241 18.37 13.27 -11.85
C THR A 241 19.16 12.02 -12.21
N MET A 242 18.97 11.50 -13.43
CA MET A 242 19.67 10.29 -13.85
C MET A 242 21.19 10.47 -13.98
N LYS A 243 21.65 11.67 -14.37
CA LYS A 243 23.08 11.99 -14.38
C LYS A 243 23.66 12.01 -12.97
N ALA A 244 22.96 12.63 -12.02
CA ALA A 244 23.39 12.65 -10.61
C ALA A 244 23.41 11.25 -10.02
N TRP A 245 22.39 10.44 -10.28
CA TRP A 245 22.36 9.05 -9.81
C TRP A 245 23.52 8.23 -10.38
N LYS A 246 23.78 8.33 -11.67
CA LYS A 246 24.94 7.71 -12.31
C LYS A 246 26.26 8.17 -11.68
N GLN A 247 26.37 9.46 -11.33
CA GLN A 247 27.53 10.01 -10.62
C GLN A 247 27.68 9.38 -9.24
N MET A 248 26.60 9.30 -8.45
CA MET A 248 26.61 8.68 -7.10
C MET A 248 27.13 7.23 -7.14
N ILE A 249 26.72 6.47 -8.15
CA ILE A 249 27.22 5.11 -8.38
C ILE A 249 28.71 5.14 -8.77
N GLY A 250 29.09 6.03 -9.68
CA GLY A 250 30.48 6.19 -10.13
C GLY A 250 31.44 6.62 -9.02
N ASP A 251 30.98 7.46 -8.10
CA ASP A 251 31.72 7.89 -6.91
C ASP A 251 31.77 6.80 -5.82
N GLY A 252 31.09 5.68 -6.05
CA GLY A 252 31.11 4.52 -5.17
C GLY A 252 30.37 4.75 -3.86
N LEU A 253 29.29 5.52 -3.87
CA LEU A 253 28.48 5.73 -2.66
C LEU A 253 27.75 4.47 -2.22
N PHE A 254 27.44 3.58 -3.13
CA PHE A 254 26.71 2.33 -2.89
C PHE A 254 27.57 1.11 -3.09
#